data_fc01ead9eebd7a110328df3f45ea82a6
#
_entry.id   fc01ead9eebd7a110328df3f45ea82a6
#
_cell.length_a   1.000
_cell.length_b   1.000
_cell.length_c   1.000
_cell.angle_alpha   90.00
_cell.angle_beta   90.00
_cell.angle_gamma   90.00
#
_symmetry.space_group_name_H-M   'P 1'
#
loop_
_entity.id
_entity.type
_entity.pdbx_description
1 polymer ?
#
loop_
_entity_poly.entity_id
_entity_poly.type
_entity_poly.pdbx_seq_one_letter_code
_entity_poly.pdbx_strand_id
1 'polypeptide(L)'
;MFLRFSNALRHAGAAALLALPLAASAAQPVIEVYKTEYCGCCKEWIKHLEANGFQVKAQNVANPADYREKFGIPAEYGSCHTGRVGGYAVEGHVPAADIKRMLAEKPKARGLAVPGMPMGSPGMEGSRKDPYAVLLVQDGGKTSVYKRYE
;
A
#
# COMPACT_ATOMS: atom_id res chain seq x y z
N MET A 1 26.24 73.93 -34.23
CA MET A 1 27.09 72.88 -33.59
C MET A 1 26.19 72.14 -32.62
N PHE A 2 25.50 71.04 -33.08
CA PHE A 2 24.51 70.30 -32.31
C PHE A 2 25.04 68.91 -32.05
N LEU A 3 25.29 68.60 -30.77
CA LEU A 3 25.68 67.30 -30.34
C LEU A 3 24.42 66.47 -30.12
N ARG A 4 24.30 65.34 -30.86
CA ARG A 4 23.27 64.32 -30.67
C ARG A 4 23.78 63.26 -29.66
N PHE A 5 23.13 63.17 -28.51
CA PHE A 5 23.32 62.04 -27.55
C PHE A 5 22.43 60.89 -27.97
N SER A 6 23.03 59.77 -28.36
CA SER A 6 22.34 58.49 -28.60
C SER A 6 22.17 57.73 -27.29
N ASN A 7 20.94 57.59 -26.86
CA ASN A 7 20.59 56.71 -25.75
C ASN A 7 20.50 55.25 -26.25
N ALA A 8 21.49 54.43 -25.91
CA ALA A 8 21.44 52.98 -26.12
C ALA A 8 20.69 52.31 -24.94
N LEU A 9 19.45 51.87 -25.21
CA LEU A 9 18.62 51.16 -24.28
C LEU A 9 19.09 49.72 -24.21
N ARG A 10 19.76 49.32 -23.10
CA ARG A 10 20.18 47.96 -22.82
C ARG A 10 18.98 47.17 -22.28
N HIS A 11 18.44 46.30 -23.11
CA HIS A 11 17.43 45.30 -22.66
C HIS A 11 18.16 44.17 -21.94
N ALA A 12 18.12 44.17 -20.60
CA ALA A 12 18.52 43.04 -19.78
C ALA A 12 17.36 42.06 -19.74
N GLY A 13 17.42 41.02 -20.58
CA GLY A 13 16.48 39.90 -20.53
C GLY A 13 16.77 39.04 -19.32
N ALA A 14 15.92 39.09 -18.30
CA ALA A 14 15.96 38.14 -17.18
C ALA A 14 15.34 36.79 -17.60
N ALA A 15 16.17 35.79 -17.85
CA ALA A 15 15.71 34.43 -18.06
C ALA A 15 15.31 33.84 -16.72
N ALA A 16 13.99 33.73 -16.44
CA ALA A 16 13.46 33.04 -15.29
C ALA A 16 13.56 31.52 -15.52
N LEU A 17 14.53 30.90 -14.88
CA LEU A 17 14.64 29.43 -14.78
C LEU A 17 13.49 28.92 -13.91
N LEU A 18 12.45 28.36 -14.54
CA LEU A 18 11.39 27.62 -13.87
C LEU A 18 11.98 26.29 -13.37
N ALA A 19 12.37 26.24 -12.10
CA ALA A 19 12.73 25.00 -11.42
C ALA A 19 11.44 24.20 -11.16
N LEU A 20 11.17 23.19 -12.00
CA LEU A 20 10.12 22.19 -11.72
C LEU A 20 10.57 21.38 -10.50
N PRO A 21 9.72 21.26 -9.45
CA PRO A 21 10.03 20.36 -8.35
C PRO A 21 10.00 18.92 -8.87
N LEU A 22 11.15 18.22 -8.83
CA LEU A 22 11.16 16.76 -8.94
C LEU A 22 10.46 16.23 -7.70
N ALA A 23 9.22 15.76 -7.87
CA ALA A 23 8.55 14.96 -6.84
C ALA A 23 9.33 13.65 -6.69
N ALA A 24 10.17 13.57 -5.67
CA ALA A 24 10.82 12.32 -5.29
C ALA A 24 9.72 11.32 -4.90
N SER A 25 9.44 10.35 -5.77
CA SER A 25 8.59 9.20 -5.43
C SER A 25 9.32 8.42 -4.35
N ALA A 26 8.88 8.55 -3.09
CA ALA A 26 9.41 7.74 -2.01
C ALA A 26 9.11 6.26 -2.33
N ALA A 27 10.15 5.44 -2.39
CA ALA A 27 10.01 4.01 -2.59
C ALA A 27 9.07 3.45 -1.50
N GLN A 28 8.12 2.59 -1.91
CA GLN A 28 7.22 1.94 -0.94
C GLN A 28 8.04 1.04 0.00
N PRO A 29 7.71 1.01 1.29
CA PRO A 29 8.41 0.14 2.22
C PRO A 29 8.23 -1.33 1.84
N VAL A 30 9.20 -2.17 2.22
CA VAL A 30 9.16 -3.61 1.99
C VAL A 30 8.02 -4.23 2.79
N ILE A 31 7.20 -5.07 2.15
CA ILE A 31 6.19 -5.90 2.81
C ILE A 31 6.81 -7.27 3.10
N GLU A 32 6.88 -7.65 4.37
CA GLU A 32 7.18 -9.01 4.78
C GLU A 32 5.90 -9.83 4.77
N VAL A 33 5.90 -11.01 4.14
CA VAL A 33 4.71 -11.89 4.01
C VAL A 33 5.01 -13.27 4.56
N TYR A 34 4.21 -13.71 5.50
CA TYR A 34 4.27 -15.02 6.14
C TYR A 34 3.14 -15.90 5.62
N LYS A 35 3.46 -16.96 4.88
CA LYS A 35 2.51 -17.84 4.21
C LYS A 35 2.98 -19.28 4.24
N THR A 36 2.10 -20.24 3.98
CA THR A 36 2.51 -21.63 3.76
C THR A 36 3.13 -21.77 2.35
N GLU A 37 3.98 -22.77 2.17
CA GLU A 37 4.67 -23.04 0.91
C GLU A 37 3.71 -23.23 -0.27
N TYR A 38 2.60 -23.92 -0.04
CA TYR A 38 1.65 -24.36 -1.08
C TYR A 38 0.51 -23.38 -1.33
N CYS A 39 0.50 -22.20 -0.69
CA CYS A 39 -0.54 -21.18 -0.85
C CYS A 39 -0.46 -20.51 -2.25
N GLY A 40 -1.26 -20.99 -3.20
CA GLY A 40 -1.30 -20.46 -4.57
C GLY A 40 -1.84 -19.03 -4.63
N CYS A 41 -2.99 -18.77 -3.99
CA CYS A 41 -3.60 -17.43 -3.94
C CYS A 41 -2.70 -16.40 -3.24
N CYS A 42 -1.89 -16.81 -2.26
CA CYS A 42 -0.90 -15.93 -1.64
C CYS A 42 0.17 -15.48 -2.65
N LYS A 43 0.60 -16.37 -3.56
CA LYS A 43 1.56 -16.03 -4.61
C LYS A 43 0.97 -15.02 -5.60
N GLU A 44 -0.31 -15.17 -5.97
CA GLU A 44 -0.99 -14.22 -6.85
C GLU A 44 -1.19 -12.85 -6.17
N TRP A 45 -1.52 -12.84 -4.87
CA TRP A 45 -1.57 -11.59 -4.11
C TRP A 45 -0.20 -10.88 -4.04
N ILE A 46 0.89 -11.63 -3.86
CA ILE A 46 2.25 -11.07 -3.90
C ILE A 46 2.52 -10.42 -5.26
N LYS A 47 2.20 -11.08 -6.37
CA LYS A 47 2.31 -10.50 -7.72
C LYS A 47 1.51 -9.20 -7.87
N HIS A 48 0.29 -9.17 -7.30
CA HIS A 48 -0.51 -7.95 -7.27
C HIS A 48 0.20 -6.81 -6.54
N LEU A 49 0.84 -7.07 -5.39
CA LEU A 49 1.61 -6.07 -4.65
C LEU A 49 2.81 -5.57 -5.46
N GLU A 50 3.58 -6.48 -6.06
CA GLU A 50 4.77 -6.17 -6.88
C GLU A 50 4.39 -5.35 -8.11
N ALA A 51 3.30 -5.72 -8.80
CA ALA A 51 2.75 -4.96 -9.92
C ALA A 51 2.30 -3.54 -9.54
N ASN A 52 2.00 -3.32 -8.26
CA ASN A 52 1.66 -2.01 -7.70
C ASN A 52 2.84 -1.29 -7.04
N GLY A 53 4.08 -1.74 -7.27
CA GLY A 53 5.31 -1.04 -6.88
C GLY A 53 5.80 -1.34 -5.46
N PHE A 54 5.23 -2.33 -4.76
CA PHE A 54 5.79 -2.80 -3.50
C PHE A 54 6.95 -3.77 -3.73
N GLN A 55 7.94 -3.72 -2.84
CA GLN A 55 8.91 -4.80 -2.69
C GLN A 55 8.38 -5.80 -1.68
N VAL A 56 8.41 -7.09 -2.00
CA VAL A 56 7.89 -8.14 -1.13
C VAL A 56 8.98 -9.11 -0.73
N LYS A 57 9.05 -9.43 0.58
CA LYS A 57 9.86 -10.51 1.15
C LYS A 57 8.95 -11.59 1.69
N ALA A 58 8.72 -12.64 0.90
CA ALA A 58 7.90 -13.77 1.30
C ALA A 58 8.71 -14.81 2.09
N GLN A 59 8.13 -15.30 3.19
CA GLN A 59 8.68 -16.36 4.02
C GLN A 59 7.67 -17.50 4.10
N ASN A 60 8.12 -18.72 3.80
CA ASN A 60 7.31 -19.91 4.04
C ASN A 60 7.41 -20.30 5.51
N VAL A 61 6.27 -20.41 6.16
CA VAL A 61 6.14 -20.73 7.58
C VAL A 61 5.18 -21.90 7.77
N ALA A 62 5.30 -22.62 8.88
CA ALA A 62 4.42 -23.73 9.16
C ALA A 62 2.97 -23.26 9.44
N ASN A 63 2.83 -22.15 10.16
CA ASN A 63 1.52 -21.60 10.54
C ASN A 63 1.51 -20.06 10.46
N PRO A 64 0.88 -19.47 9.44
CA PRO A 64 0.74 -18.01 9.35
C PRO A 64 -0.06 -17.39 10.51
N ALA A 65 -0.93 -18.16 11.18
CA ALA A 65 -1.72 -17.67 12.30
C ALA A 65 -0.86 -17.20 13.49
N ASP A 66 0.34 -17.77 13.68
CA ASP A 66 1.26 -17.36 14.74
C ASP A 66 1.74 -15.91 14.52
N TYR A 67 1.93 -15.52 13.26
CA TYR A 67 2.30 -14.15 12.88
C TYR A 67 1.11 -13.19 12.96
N ARG A 68 -0.11 -13.65 12.61
CA ARG A 68 -1.35 -12.89 12.79
C ARG A 68 -1.53 -12.50 14.25
N GLU A 69 -1.44 -13.46 15.16
CA GLU A 69 -1.52 -13.24 16.60
C GLU A 69 -0.41 -12.29 17.08
N LYS A 70 0.83 -12.55 16.71
CA LYS A 70 2.00 -11.71 17.03
C LYS A 70 1.82 -10.26 16.63
N PHE A 71 1.14 -9.99 15.50
CA PHE A 71 0.90 -8.65 15.00
C PHE A 71 -0.42 -8.05 15.49
N GLY A 72 -1.16 -8.76 16.33
CA GLY A 72 -2.33 -8.25 17.02
C GLY A 72 -3.60 -8.22 16.17
N ILE A 73 -3.70 -9.09 15.16
CA ILE A 73 -4.94 -9.29 14.40
C ILE A 73 -5.72 -10.45 15.04
N PRO A 74 -6.96 -10.22 15.52
CA PRO A 74 -7.80 -11.28 16.10
C PRO A 74 -8.06 -12.43 15.13
N ALA A 75 -8.22 -13.65 15.67
CA ALA A 75 -8.39 -14.87 14.88
C ALA A 75 -9.61 -14.85 13.96
N GLU A 76 -10.69 -14.20 14.37
CA GLU A 76 -11.93 -14.06 13.59
C GLU A 76 -11.74 -13.25 12.29
N TYR A 77 -10.67 -12.44 12.19
CA TYR A 77 -10.34 -11.70 10.96
C TYR A 77 -9.27 -12.38 10.12
N GLY A 78 -8.97 -13.64 10.44
CA GLY A 78 -7.92 -14.41 9.78
C GLY A 78 -8.18 -14.77 8.34
N SER A 79 -7.07 -14.92 7.59
CA SER A 79 -7.02 -15.39 6.21
C SER A 79 -5.86 -16.39 6.04
N CYS A 80 -5.40 -16.60 4.81
CA CYS A 80 -4.39 -17.60 4.47
C CYS A 80 -2.94 -17.13 4.62
N HIS A 81 -2.70 -15.83 4.83
CA HIS A 81 -1.38 -15.26 5.06
C HIS A 81 -1.47 -13.97 5.87
N THR A 82 -0.36 -13.62 6.49
CA THR A 82 -0.20 -12.37 7.23
C THR A 82 1.01 -11.62 6.71
N GLY A 83 0.86 -10.34 6.44
CA GLY A 83 1.95 -9.44 6.06
C GLY A 83 2.25 -8.40 7.14
N ARG A 84 3.42 -7.74 7.00
CA ARG A 84 3.80 -6.58 7.82
C ARG A 84 4.48 -5.53 6.95
N VAL A 85 4.08 -4.27 7.09
CA VAL A 85 4.64 -3.14 6.36
C VAL A 85 4.54 -1.86 7.18
N GLY A 86 5.63 -1.10 7.29
CA GLY A 86 5.63 0.19 7.99
C GLY A 86 5.12 0.15 9.43
N GLY A 87 5.25 -1.00 10.11
CA GLY A 87 4.73 -1.22 11.46
C GLY A 87 3.30 -1.77 11.52
N TYR A 88 2.55 -1.78 10.41
CA TYR A 88 1.18 -2.29 10.29
C TYR A 88 1.14 -3.76 9.89
N ALA A 89 0.17 -4.47 10.43
CA ALA A 89 -0.22 -5.80 9.93
C ALA A 89 -1.09 -5.68 8.67
N VAL A 90 -0.97 -6.64 7.77
CA VAL A 90 -1.83 -6.78 6.59
C VAL A 90 -2.28 -8.23 6.53
N GLU A 91 -3.52 -8.50 6.89
CA GLU A 91 -4.09 -9.84 6.93
C GLU A 91 -4.89 -10.13 5.68
N GLY A 92 -4.54 -11.21 4.98
CA GLY A 92 -5.26 -11.66 3.80
C GLY A 92 -5.11 -10.75 2.57
N HIS A 93 -6.08 -10.83 1.68
CA HIS A 93 -6.04 -10.30 0.33
C HIS A 93 -6.37 -8.81 0.23
N VAL A 94 -5.71 -7.98 1.07
CA VAL A 94 -5.89 -6.53 1.09
C VAL A 94 -5.36 -5.92 -0.22
N PRO A 95 -6.15 -5.09 -0.93
CA PRO A 95 -5.71 -4.41 -2.13
C PRO A 95 -4.53 -3.46 -1.90
N ALA A 96 -3.58 -3.43 -2.83
CA ALA A 96 -2.39 -2.57 -2.76
C ALA A 96 -2.73 -1.08 -2.57
N ALA A 97 -3.83 -0.62 -3.17
CA ALA A 97 -4.31 0.76 -3.04
C ALA A 97 -4.68 1.11 -1.60
N ASP A 98 -5.33 0.18 -0.88
CA ASP A 98 -5.69 0.38 0.53
C ASP A 98 -4.47 0.35 1.45
N ILE A 99 -3.49 -0.51 1.15
CA ILE A 99 -2.21 -0.53 1.87
C ILE A 99 -1.48 0.82 1.69
N LYS A 100 -1.39 1.33 0.45
CA LYS A 100 -0.77 2.64 0.16
C LYS A 100 -1.49 3.76 0.92
N ARG A 101 -2.82 3.75 0.91
CA ARG A 101 -3.63 4.73 1.63
C ARG A 101 -3.36 4.68 3.13
N MET A 102 -3.35 3.50 3.75
CA MET A 102 -3.01 3.34 5.17
C MET A 102 -1.61 3.87 5.50
N LEU A 103 -0.61 3.57 4.67
CA LEU A 103 0.75 4.06 4.87
C LEU A 103 0.87 5.59 4.76
N ALA A 104 0.03 6.22 3.93
CA ALA A 104 -0.03 7.68 3.79
C ALA A 104 -0.79 8.34 4.96
N GLU A 105 -1.95 7.79 5.33
CA GLU A 105 -2.82 8.31 6.40
C GLU A 105 -2.25 8.07 7.80
N LYS A 106 -1.45 7.01 7.98
CA LYS A 106 -0.84 6.59 9.25
C LYS A 106 -1.83 6.52 10.42
N PRO A 107 -2.96 5.82 10.27
CA PRO A 107 -3.97 5.74 11.31
C PRO A 107 -3.40 5.07 12.58
N LYS A 108 -3.94 5.42 13.74
CA LYS A 108 -3.65 4.70 14.99
C LYS A 108 -4.40 3.36 14.98
N ALA A 109 -3.76 2.34 14.44
CA ALA A 109 -4.33 1.01 14.23
C ALA A 109 -3.26 -0.08 14.25
N ARG A 110 -3.66 -1.33 14.37
CA ARG A 110 -2.80 -2.52 14.15
C ARG A 110 -2.52 -2.74 12.68
N GLY A 111 -3.52 -2.54 11.82
CA GLY A 111 -3.39 -2.74 10.40
C GLY A 111 -4.72 -2.90 9.68
N LEU A 112 -4.67 -3.56 8.52
CA LEU A 112 -5.83 -3.88 7.68
C LEU A 112 -6.06 -5.39 7.62
N ALA A 113 -7.32 -5.81 7.50
CA ALA A 113 -7.69 -7.20 7.28
C ALA A 113 -8.77 -7.33 6.21
N VAL A 114 -8.63 -8.36 5.37
CA VAL A 114 -9.69 -8.93 4.54
C VAL A 114 -9.93 -10.35 5.06
N PRO A 115 -10.94 -10.56 5.92
CA PRO A 115 -11.20 -11.88 6.50
C PRO A 115 -11.56 -12.92 5.45
N GLY A 116 -11.09 -14.13 5.64
CA GLY A 116 -11.32 -15.22 4.69
C GLY A 116 -10.59 -15.02 3.37
N MET A 117 -11.21 -15.47 2.28
CA MET A 117 -10.67 -15.41 0.92
C MET A 117 -11.81 -15.09 -0.06
N PRO A 118 -12.38 -13.87 -0.02
CA PRO A 118 -13.51 -13.52 -0.87
C PRO A 118 -13.09 -13.52 -2.35
N MET A 119 -13.91 -14.14 -3.19
CA MET A 119 -13.68 -14.15 -4.64
C MET A 119 -13.73 -12.72 -5.19
N GLY A 120 -12.80 -12.40 -6.08
CA GLY A 120 -12.64 -11.04 -6.64
C GLY A 120 -11.70 -10.14 -5.85
N SER A 121 -11.27 -10.51 -4.63
CA SER A 121 -10.14 -9.85 -3.98
C SER A 121 -8.83 -10.16 -4.71
N PRO A 122 -7.77 -9.31 -4.60
CA PRO A 122 -6.52 -9.54 -5.30
C PRO A 122 -5.90 -10.90 -4.99
N GLY A 123 -5.59 -11.70 -6.02
CA GLY A 123 -5.12 -13.07 -5.90
C GLY A 123 -6.23 -14.12 -5.78
N MET A 124 -7.49 -13.66 -5.77
CA MET A 124 -8.70 -14.50 -5.78
C MET A 124 -9.60 -14.14 -6.95
N GLU A 125 -9.01 -13.71 -8.06
CA GLU A 125 -9.73 -13.37 -9.29
C GLU A 125 -10.38 -14.62 -9.89
N GLY A 126 -11.58 -14.45 -10.44
CA GLY A 126 -12.34 -15.53 -11.08
C GLY A 126 -13.61 -15.03 -11.74
N SER A 127 -14.45 -15.96 -12.21
CA SER A 127 -15.73 -15.64 -12.85
C SER A 127 -16.78 -15.08 -11.87
N ARG A 128 -16.65 -15.39 -10.59
CA ARG A 128 -17.52 -14.87 -9.53
C ARG A 128 -16.78 -13.78 -8.74
N LYS A 129 -17.54 -12.78 -8.30
CA LYS A 129 -17.08 -11.77 -7.34
C LYS A 129 -18.02 -11.75 -6.16
N ASP A 130 -17.45 -11.76 -4.96
CA ASP A 130 -18.21 -11.63 -3.71
C ASP A 130 -17.98 -10.21 -3.17
N PRO A 131 -19.02 -9.51 -2.66
CA PRO A 131 -18.80 -8.27 -1.93
C PRO A 131 -17.92 -8.53 -0.70
N TYR A 132 -16.97 -7.65 -0.45
CA TYR A 132 -16.13 -7.75 0.75
C TYR A 132 -15.75 -6.40 1.31
N ALA A 133 -15.28 -6.39 2.54
CA ALA A 133 -14.77 -5.19 3.19
C ALA A 133 -13.30 -5.37 3.59
N VAL A 134 -12.54 -4.31 3.40
CA VAL A 134 -11.27 -4.12 4.10
C VAL A 134 -11.59 -3.51 5.45
N LEU A 135 -11.14 -4.14 6.51
CA LEU A 135 -11.34 -3.70 7.89
C LEU A 135 -10.07 -3.01 8.40
N LEU A 136 -10.24 -1.88 9.08
CA LEU A 136 -9.20 -1.28 9.91
C LEU A 136 -9.27 -1.92 11.30
N VAL A 137 -8.21 -2.63 11.68
CA VAL A 137 -8.09 -3.29 12.99
C VAL A 137 -7.37 -2.36 13.95
N GLN A 138 -8.04 -1.99 15.02
CA GLN A 138 -7.55 -1.08 16.06
C GLN A 138 -6.96 -1.86 17.25
N ASP A 139 -6.34 -1.14 18.18
CA ASP A 139 -5.92 -1.73 19.45
C ASP A 139 -7.11 -2.34 20.20
N GLY A 140 -6.89 -3.50 20.83
CA GLY A 140 -7.94 -4.25 21.51
C GLY A 140 -8.88 -5.03 20.59
N GLY A 141 -8.52 -5.18 19.29
CA GLY A 141 -9.26 -5.99 18.32
C GLY A 141 -10.54 -5.38 17.78
N LYS A 142 -10.86 -4.14 18.12
CA LYS A 142 -12.00 -3.41 17.52
C LYS A 142 -11.74 -3.16 16.04
N THR A 143 -12.80 -3.23 15.22
CA THR A 143 -12.69 -2.98 13.78
C THR A 143 -13.68 -1.92 13.32
N SER A 144 -13.31 -1.27 12.23
CA SER A 144 -14.21 -0.43 11.43
C SER A 144 -14.02 -0.71 9.95
N VAL A 145 -15.04 -0.47 9.14
CA VAL A 145 -14.92 -0.63 7.69
C VAL A 145 -14.00 0.46 7.14
N TYR A 146 -12.89 0.04 6.53
CA TYR A 146 -11.94 0.94 5.88
C TYR A 146 -12.34 1.20 4.41
N LYS A 147 -12.74 0.14 3.71
CA LYS A 147 -13.21 0.19 2.32
C LYS A 147 -14.20 -0.95 2.04
N ARG A 148 -15.22 -0.71 1.22
CA ARG A 148 -16.11 -1.75 0.67
C ARG A 148 -15.82 -1.96 -0.81
N TYR A 149 -15.93 -3.20 -1.23
CA TYR A 149 -15.85 -3.65 -2.62
C TYR A 149 -17.12 -4.44 -2.93
N GLU A 150 -17.81 -4.05 -4.02
CA GLU A 150 -19.05 -4.64 -4.52
C GLU A 150 -18.79 -5.60 -5.67
#